data_1beea846b5b553206eddbac53518a628
#
_entry.id   1beea846b5b553206eddbac53518a628
#
_cell.length_a   1.000
_cell.length_b   1.000
_cell.length_c   1.000
_cell.angle_alpha   90.00
_cell.angle_beta   90.00
_cell.angle_gamma   90.00
#
_symmetry.space_group_name_H-M   'P 1'
#
loop_
_entity.id
_entity.type
_entity.pdbx_description
1 polymer ?
#
loop_
_entity_poly.entity_id
_entity_poly.type
_entity_poly.pdbx_seq_one_letter_code
_entity_poly.pdbx_strand_id
1 'polypeptide(L)'
;TGKGTVAARMRSLGAGWVDADAVYRGLCAENRAMLDALDAAFGGVTDENGALDRTKLAKIVFSDPERLAELNRITTPYIRAASLAAIRAQSACPVVLYDAPTLFEAGADDFCDAVIAVLAPHDTRVSRIIERDHLPEEAARARIDAQPPDSFYRAKCGYIIENNGDLDTLYRDTDALYQILMK
;
A
#
# COMPACT_ATOMS: atom_id res chain seq x y z
N THR A 1 5.88 5.45 -9.99
CA THR A 1 7.27 5.04 -9.75
C THR A 1 7.66 3.72 -10.41
N GLY A 2 6.74 2.77 -10.63
CA GLY A 2 7.03 1.43 -11.14
C GLY A 2 7.00 0.32 -10.07
N LYS A 3 6.53 0.62 -8.85
CA LYS A 3 6.37 -0.38 -7.77
C LYS A 3 5.63 -1.64 -8.26
N GLY A 4 4.51 -1.48 -8.97
CA GLY A 4 3.74 -2.61 -9.50
C GLY A 4 4.52 -3.49 -10.50
N THR A 5 5.39 -2.88 -11.32
CA THR A 5 6.25 -3.61 -12.27
C THR A 5 7.29 -4.44 -11.52
N VAL A 6 7.92 -3.86 -10.51
CA VAL A 6 8.89 -4.56 -9.63
C VAL A 6 8.19 -5.72 -8.89
N ALA A 7 7.03 -5.47 -8.31
CA ALA A 7 6.27 -6.51 -7.62
C ALA A 7 5.86 -7.65 -8.57
N ALA A 8 5.38 -7.33 -9.77
CA ALA A 8 5.03 -8.33 -10.77
C ALA A 8 6.25 -9.16 -11.20
N ARG A 9 7.41 -8.52 -11.36
CA ARG A 9 8.66 -9.22 -11.67
C ARG A 9 9.08 -10.17 -10.56
N MET A 10 9.10 -9.72 -9.30
CA MET A 10 9.45 -10.58 -8.16
C MET A 10 8.48 -11.77 -8.01
N ARG A 11 7.19 -11.55 -8.26
CA ARG A 11 6.20 -12.65 -8.28
C ARG A 11 6.50 -13.68 -9.37
N SER A 12 6.91 -13.24 -10.55
CA SER A 12 7.31 -14.16 -11.63
C SER A 12 8.55 -14.99 -11.28
N LEU A 13 9.36 -14.54 -10.30
CA LEU A 13 10.51 -15.24 -9.75
C LEU A 13 10.16 -16.14 -8.55
N GLY A 14 8.89 -16.16 -8.13
CA GLY A 14 8.42 -17.03 -7.06
C GLY A 14 8.12 -16.33 -5.74
N ALA A 15 8.14 -14.99 -5.69
CA ALA A 15 7.71 -14.26 -4.49
C ALA A 15 6.20 -14.44 -4.25
N GLY A 16 5.83 -14.63 -3.00
CA GLY A 16 4.47 -14.42 -2.53
C GLY A 16 4.08 -12.94 -2.56
N TRP A 17 2.79 -12.64 -2.47
CA TRP A 17 2.31 -11.27 -2.52
C TRP A 17 1.06 -11.06 -1.68
N VAL A 18 1.07 -10.02 -0.86
CA VAL A 18 -0.06 -9.55 -0.05
C VAL A 18 -0.31 -8.08 -0.37
N ASP A 19 -1.48 -7.77 -0.90
CA ASP A 19 -1.96 -6.42 -1.18
C ASP A 19 -2.75 -5.91 0.05
N ALA A 20 -2.24 -4.91 0.73
CA ALA A 20 -2.87 -4.31 1.91
C ALA A 20 -4.25 -3.72 1.60
N ASP A 21 -4.43 -3.14 0.41
CA ASP A 21 -5.72 -2.60 -0.02
C ASP A 21 -6.74 -3.72 -0.24
N ALA A 22 -6.30 -4.87 -0.78
CA ALA A 22 -7.16 -6.05 -0.92
C ALA A 22 -7.52 -6.64 0.44
N VAL A 23 -6.58 -6.72 1.37
CA VAL A 23 -6.83 -7.14 2.77
C VAL A 23 -7.89 -6.23 3.40
N TYR A 24 -7.74 -4.92 3.32
CA TYR A 24 -8.71 -3.97 3.87
C TYR A 24 -10.09 -4.10 3.20
N ARG A 25 -10.15 -4.29 1.87
CA ARG A 25 -11.42 -4.54 1.17
C ARG A 25 -12.12 -5.80 1.67
N GLY A 26 -11.37 -6.88 1.91
CA GLY A 26 -11.89 -8.12 2.48
C GLY A 26 -12.43 -7.94 3.90
N LEU A 27 -11.71 -7.22 4.75
CA LEU A 27 -12.16 -6.89 6.10
C LEU A 27 -13.46 -6.07 6.10
N CYS A 28 -13.57 -5.07 5.21
CA CYS A 28 -14.78 -4.28 5.04
C CYS A 28 -15.97 -5.08 4.49
N ALA A 29 -15.74 -6.23 3.87
CA ALA A 29 -16.81 -7.09 3.38
C ALA A 29 -17.26 -8.12 4.43
N GLU A 30 -16.33 -8.66 5.23
CA GLU A 30 -16.56 -9.90 5.96
C GLU A 30 -16.27 -9.81 7.48
N ASN A 31 -15.46 -8.85 7.93
CA ASN A 31 -15.05 -8.79 9.34
C ASN A 31 -16.09 -8.09 10.22
N ARG A 32 -17.01 -8.85 10.79
CA ARG A 32 -18.09 -8.31 11.61
C ARG A 32 -17.59 -7.50 12.81
N ALA A 33 -16.57 -7.97 13.52
CA ALA A 33 -16.04 -7.26 14.67
C ALA A 33 -15.49 -5.86 14.32
N MET A 34 -14.82 -5.73 13.16
CA MET A 34 -14.38 -4.42 12.67
C MET A 34 -15.56 -3.56 12.24
N LEU A 35 -16.54 -4.12 11.54
CA LEU A 35 -17.73 -3.39 11.08
C LEU A 35 -18.57 -2.89 12.25
N ASP A 36 -18.78 -3.70 13.26
CA ASP A 36 -19.51 -3.32 14.49
C ASP A 36 -18.77 -2.19 15.24
N ALA A 37 -17.44 -2.26 15.32
CA ALA A 37 -16.64 -1.20 15.93
C ALA A 37 -16.71 0.12 15.13
N LEU A 38 -16.72 0.05 13.79
CA LEU A 38 -16.89 1.23 12.94
C LEU A 38 -18.30 1.83 13.09
N ASP A 39 -19.33 0.99 13.13
CA ASP A 39 -20.71 1.45 13.28
C ASP A 39 -20.93 2.12 14.64
N ALA A 40 -20.37 1.55 15.71
CA ALA A 40 -20.42 2.15 17.03
C ALA A 40 -19.71 3.51 17.11
N ALA A 41 -18.57 3.67 16.43
CA ALA A 41 -17.78 4.90 16.47
C ALA A 41 -18.35 6.01 15.57
N PHE A 42 -18.89 5.66 14.41
CA PHE A 42 -19.30 6.63 13.36
C PHE A 42 -20.82 6.75 13.19
N GLY A 43 -21.61 5.93 13.88
CA GLY A 43 -23.06 6.04 13.92
C GLY A 43 -23.77 5.68 12.61
N GLY A 44 -24.17 4.40 12.47
CA GLY A 44 -24.96 3.92 11.34
C GLY A 44 -24.22 3.99 10.00
N VAL A 45 -22.94 3.63 9.99
CA VAL A 45 -22.15 3.50 8.76
C VAL A 45 -22.26 2.10 8.14
N THR A 46 -23.07 1.22 8.73
CA THR A 46 -23.48 -0.05 8.12
C THR A 46 -24.95 0.00 7.71
N ASP A 47 -25.32 -0.76 6.70
CA ASP A 47 -26.70 -0.93 6.28
C ASP A 47 -27.42 -2.02 7.12
N GLU A 48 -28.69 -2.26 6.84
CA GLU A 48 -29.52 -3.28 7.50
C GLU A 48 -28.99 -4.73 7.35
N ASN A 49 -28.14 -4.98 6.35
CA ASN A 49 -27.45 -6.23 6.13
C ASN A 49 -26.08 -6.26 6.83
N GLY A 50 -25.68 -5.14 7.44
CA GLY A 50 -24.40 -4.93 8.08
C GLY A 50 -23.23 -4.74 7.11
N ALA A 51 -23.49 -4.37 5.87
CA ALA A 51 -22.47 -4.00 4.91
C ALA A 51 -22.05 -2.53 5.11
N LEU A 52 -20.76 -2.24 4.96
CA LEU A 52 -20.22 -0.90 5.16
C LEU A 52 -20.65 0.07 4.05
N ASP A 53 -21.33 1.15 4.41
CA ASP A 53 -21.53 2.32 3.54
C ASP A 53 -20.26 3.16 3.48
N ARG A 54 -19.39 2.79 2.52
CA ARG A 54 -18.11 3.48 2.30
C ARG A 54 -18.27 4.95 1.96
N THR A 55 -19.34 5.31 1.25
CA THR A 55 -19.61 6.70 0.86
C THR A 55 -19.93 7.55 2.08
N LYS A 56 -20.76 7.03 2.97
CA LYS A 56 -21.12 7.69 4.22
C LYS A 56 -19.90 7.84 5.12
N LEU A 57 -19.15 6.75 5.34
CA LEU A 57 -17.93 6.78 6.14
C LEU A 57 -16.90 7.77 5.57
N ALA A 58 -16.67 7.76 4.26
CA ALA A 58 -15.76 8.68 3.60
C ALA A 58 -16.11 10.16 3.83
N LYS A 59 -17.41 10.52 3.74
CA LYS A 59 -17.86 11.88 4.02
C LYS A 59 -17.57 12.31 5.46
N ILE A 60 -17.67 11.40 6.42
CA ILE A 60 -17.40 11.70 7.83
C ILE A 60 -15.90 11.92 8.05
N VAL A 61 -15.07 11.02 7.53
CA VAL A 61 -13.64 11.00 7.88
C VAL A 61 -12.77 11.95 7.07
N PHE A 62 -13.11 12.24 5.80
CA PHE A 62 -12.30 13.12 4.97
C PHE A 62 -12.49 14.61 5.26
N SER A 63 -13.55 14.98 5.98
CA SER A 63 -13.80 16.36 6.40
C SER A 63 -13.22 16.68 7.79
N ASP A 64 -12.74 15.70 8.52
CA ASP A 64 -12.32 15.83 9.92
C ASP A 64 -11.09 14.95 10.22
N PRO A 65 -9.91 15.55 10.45
CA PRO A 65 -8.68 14.83 10.76
C PRO A 65 -8.78 13.94 12.01
N GLU A 66 -9.56 14.33 13.03
CA GLU A 66 -9.73 13.54 14.25
C GLU A 66 -10.54 12.28 13.94
N ARG A 67 -11.58 12.40 13.10
CA ARG A 67 -12.35 11.25 12.64
C ARG A 67 -11.52 10.30 11.77
N LEU A 68 -10.65 10.84 10.93
CA LEU A 68 -9.71 10.01 10.15
C LEU A 68 -8.73 9.28 11.08
N ALA A 69 -8.21 9.93 12.10
CA ALA A 69 -7.36 9.30 13.09
C ALA A 69 -8.09 8.20 13.87
N GLU A 70 -9.37 8.41 14.21
CA GLU A 70 -10.21 7.41 14.86
C GLU A 70 -10.46 6.19 13.96
N LEU A 71 -10.77 6.42 12.66
CA LEU A 71 -10.88 5.34 11.68
C LEU A 71 -9.60 4.49 11.65
N ASN A 72 -8.46 5.13 11.53
CA ASN A 72 -7.18 4.43 11.51
C ASN A 72 -6.93 3.65 12.81
N ARG A 73 -7.22 4.24 13.97
CA ARG A 73 -7.10 3.58 15.27
C ARG A 73 -7.93 2.30 15.37
N ILE A 74 -9.15 2.31 14.82
CA ILE A 74 -10.05 1.15 14.81
C ILE A 74 -9.57 0.10 13.82
N THR A 75 -9.23 0.50 12.58
CA THR A 75 -8.99 -0.44 11.48
C THR A 75 -7.58 -1.04 11.47
N THR A 76 -6.56 -0.28 11.93
CA THR A 76 -5.15 -0.72 11.89
C THR A 76 -4.90 -2.07 12.57
N PRO A 77 -5.43 -2.37 13.76
CA PRO A 77 -5.21 -3.68 14.38
C PRO A 77 -5.76 -4.85 13.56
N TYR A 78 -6.93 -4.68 12.92
CA TYR A 78 -7.52 -5.70 12.06
C TYR A 78 -6.73 -5.90 10.78
N ILE A 79 -6.32 -4.79 10.14
CA ILE A 79 -5.50 -4.84 8.93
C ILE A 79 -4.18 -5.55 9.23
N ARG A 80 -3.51 -5.17 10.31
CA ARG A 80 -2.25 -5.79 10.74
C ARG A 80 -2.40 -7.29 10.97
N ALA A 81 -3.40 -7.71 11.73
CA ALA A 81 -3.64 -9.13 12.03
C ALA A 81 -3.93 -9.93 10.76
N ALA A 82 -4.79 -9.42 9.88
CA ALA A 82 -5.14 -10.08 8.62
C ALA A 82 -3.95 -10.10 7.64
N SER A 83 -3.16 -9.02 7.56
CA SER A 83 -1.95 -8.97 6.73
C SER A 83 -0.91 -9.99 7.20
N LEU A 84 -0.63 -10.07 8.49
CA LEU A 84 0.28 -11.06 9.04
C LEU A 84 -0.21 -12.50 8.82
N ALA A 85 -1.52 -12.75 8.92
CA ALA A 85 -2.09 -14.05 8.60
C ALA A 85 -1.90 -14.41 7.11
N ALA A 86 -2.15 -13.44 6.21
CA ALA A 86 -1.96 -13.62 4.78
C ALA A 86 -0.48 -13.85 4.39
N ILE A 87 0.46 -13.17 5.07
CA ILE A 87 1.90 -13.39 4.89
C ILE A 87 2.28 -14.80 5.35
N ARG A 88 1.85 -15.22 6.54
CA ARG A 88 2.12 -16.58 7.06
C ARG A 88 1.56 -17.69 6.17
N ALA A 89 0.40 -17.47 5.56
CA ALA A 89 -0.20 -18.43 4.62
C ALA A 89 0.67 -18.67 3.37
N GLN A 90 1.63 -17.77 3.09
CA GLN A 90 2.58 -17.86 1.97
C GLN A 90 4.00 -18.23 2.44
N SER A 91 4.15 -18.83 3.61
CA SER A 91 5.45 -19.20 4.20
C SER A 91 6.30 -20.18 3.37
N ALA A 92 5.70 -20.84 2.37
CA ALA A 92 6.43 -21.66 1.41
C ALA A 92 7.21 -20.82 0.36
N CYS A 93 6.87 -19.53 0.20
CA CYS A 93 7.60 -18.62 -0.67
C CYS A 93 8.87 -18.13 0.04
N PRO A 94 10.03 -18.08 -0.65
CA PRO A 94 11.28 -17.60 -0.05
C PRO A 94 11.23 -16.12 0.33
N VAL A 95 10.42 -15.35 -0.37
CA VAL A 95 10.15 -13.92 -0.12
C VAL A 95 8.65 -13.69 -0.25
N VAL A 96 8.05 -12.93 0.67
CA VAL A 96 6.66 -12.48 0.56
C VAL A 96 6.65 -10.96 0.52
N LEU A 97 6.13 -10.41 -0.57
CA LEU A 97 5.97 -8.97 -0.74
C LEU A 97 4.70 -8.49 -0.03
N TYR A 98 4.83 -7.51 0.82
CA TYR A 98 3.71 -6.75 1.39
C TYR A 98 3.59 -5.41 0.67
N ASP A 99 2.57 -5.28 -0.18
CA ASP A 99 2.33 -4.07 -0.98
C ASP A 99 1.34 -3.16 -0.27
N ALA A 100 1.85 -2.07 0.34
CA ALA A 100 1.07 -1.10 1.08
C ALA A 100 1.46 0.33 0.67
N PRO A 101 0.55 1.11 0.05
CA PRO A 101 0.83 2.50 -0.30
C PRO A 101 1.16 3.39 0.91
N THR A 102 0.54 3.12 2.06
CA THR A 102 0.68 3.86 3.33
C THR A 102 1.48 3.06 4.37
N LEU A 103 2.54 2.36 3.94
CA LEU A 103 3.32 1.46 4.79
C LEU A 103 3.81 2.16 6.07
N PHE A 104 4.45 3.33 5.92
CA PHE A 104 5.05 4.07 7.04
C PHE A 104 4.00 4.76 7.90
N GLU A 105 2.97 5.32 7.28
CA GLU A 105 1.87 5.99 7.98
C GLU A 105 1.08 5.03 8.85
N ALA A 106 0.98 3.77 8.41
CA ALA A 106 0.32 2.70 9.17
C ALA A 106 1.26 2.00 10.17
N GLY A 107 2.55 2.37 10.21
CA GLY A 107 3.56 1.70 11.04
C GLY A 107 3.76 0.24 10.67
N ALA A 108 3.49 -0.12 9.41
CA ALA A 108 3.55 -1.51 8.96
C ALA A 108 4.97 -1.94 8.55
N ASP A 109 5.90 -0.99 8.48
CA ASP A 109 7.32 -1.24 8.29
C ASP A 109 7.96 -2.02 9.45
N ASP A 110 7.36 -1.99 10.64
CA ASP A 110 7.87 -2.65 11.85
C ASP A 110 7.82 -4.19 11.81
N PHE A 111 6.98 -4.78 10.94
CA PHE A 111 6.91 -6.22 10.76
C PHE A 111 7.53 -6.71 9.44
N CYS A 112 8.15 -5.82 8.68
CA CYS A 112 8.87 -6.17 7.46
C CYS A 112 10.34 -6.40 7.77
N ASP A 113 10.93 -7.50 7.27
CA ASP A 113 12.38 -7.76 7.40
C ASP A 113 13.20 -6.75 6.60
N ALA A 114 12.62 -6.22 5.52
CA ALA A 114 13.21 -5.19 4.68
C ALA A 114 12.14 -4.35 3.98
N VAL A 115 12.47 -3.08 3.72
CA VAL A 115 11.60 -2.18 2.95
C VAL A 115 12.32 -1.76 1.68
N ILE A 116 11.62 -1.87 0.56
CA ILE A 116 12.10 -1.51 -0.78
C ILE A 116 11.36 -0.27 -1.26
N ALA A 117 12.09 0.77 -1.63
CA ALA A 117 11.52 1.89 -2.37
C ALA A 117 11.85 1.79 -3.87
N VAL A 118 10.85 2.05 -4.70
CA VAL A 118 11.04 2.22 -6.15
C VAL A 118 10.88 3.69 -6.47
N LEU A 119 11.98 4.34 -6.81
CA LEU A 119 12.03 5.76 -7.13
C LEU A 119 12.08 5.98 -8.64
N ALA A 120 11.55 7.11 -9.09
CA ALA A 120 11.63 7.55 -10.48
C ALA A 120 11.64 9.08 -10.51
N PRO A 121 12.25 9.72 -11.54
CA PRO A 121 12.26 11.17 -11.68
C PRO A 121 10.86 11.76 -11.60
N HIS A 122 10.75 12.95 -11.00
CA HIS A 122 9.47 13.62 -10.77
C HIS A 122 8.62 13.70 -12.04
N ASP A 123 9.19 14.20 -13.14
CA ASP A 123 8.46 14.38 -14.41
C ASP A 123 8.04 13.05 -15.03
N THR A 124 8.84 11.99 -14.86
CA THR A 124 8.46 10.64 -15.27
C THR A 124 7.25 10.15 -14.48
N ARG A 125 7.19 10.46 -13.17
CA ARG A 125 6.02 10.12 -12.34
C ARG A 125 4.77 10.88 -12.79
N VAL A 126 4.91 12.18 -13.12
CA VAL A 126 3.82 13.03 -13.64
C VAL A 126 3.26 12.44 -14.92
N SER A 127 4.12 12.19 -15.92
CA SER A 127 3.70 11.63 -17.22
C SER A 127 2.94 10.30 -17.04
N ARG A 128 3.48 9.39 -16.22
CA ARG A 128 2.85 8.09 -15.96
C ARG A 128 1.48 8.19 -15.27
N ILE A 129 1.28 9.19 -14.40
CA ILE A 129 -0.02 9.43 -13.76
C ILE A 129 -1.02 9.99 -14.77
N ILE A 130 -0.62 10.96 -15.60
CA ILE A 130 -1.47 11.52 -16.65
C ILE A 130 -1.95 10.41 -17.59
N GLU A 131 -1.02 9.56 -18.10
CA GLU A 131 -1.36 8.46 -19.00
C GLU A 131 -2.31 7.43 -18.37
N ARG A 132 -2.06 7.05 -17.11
CA ARG A 132 -2.82 6.00 -16.44
C ARG A 132 -4.18 6.47 -15.96
N ASP A 133 -4.24 7.65 -15.34
CA ASP A 133 -5.42 8.13 -14.60
C ASP A 133 -6.19 9.21 -15.40
N HIS A 134 -5.68 9.64 -16.57
CA HIS A 134 -6.23 10.70 -17.41
C HIS A 134 -6.45 12.02 -16.67
N LEU A 135 -5.58 12.31 -15.69
CA LEU A 135 -5.65 13.53 -14.88
C LEU A 135 -5.00 14.71 -15.63
N PRO A 136 -5.48 15.95 -15.40
CA PRO A 136 -4.75 17.16 -15.77
C PRO A 136 -3.36 17.19 -15.11
N GLU A 137 -2.38 17.80 -15.79
CA GLU A 137 -0.99 17.86 -15.31
C GLU A 137 -0.88 18.46 -13.90
N GLU A 138 -1.61 19.54 -13.63
CA GLU A 138 -1.64 20.20 -12.32
C GLU A 138 -2.08 19.24 -11.21
N ALA A 139 -3.13 18.47 -11.43
CA ALA A 139 -3.62 17.47 -10.48
C ALA A 139 -2.64 16.31 -10.31
N ALA A 140 -1.95 15.90 -11.37
CA ALA A 140 -0.92 14.87 -11.30
C ALA A 140 0.29 15.34 -10.48
N ARG A 141 0.76 16.58 -10.68
CA ARG A 141 1.83 17.21 -9.90
C ARG A 141 1.44 17.32 -8.43
N ALA A 142 0.26 17.90 -8.12
CA ALA A 142 -0.22 18.03 -6.75
C ALA A 142 -0.28 16.68 -6.01
N ARG A 143 -0.67 15.61 -6.72
CA ARG A 143 -0.72 14.25 -6.14
C ARG A 143 0.68 13.70 -5.81
N ILE A 144 1.69 14.06 -6.59
CA ILE A 144 3.08 13.65 -6.33
C ILE A 144 3.67 14.48 -5.20
N ASP A 145 3.44 15.79 -5.21
CA ASP A 145 4.00 16.73 -4.23
C ASP A 145 3.41 16.52 -2.82
N ALA A 146 2.22 15.91 -2.74
CA ALA A 146 1.63 15.48 -1.48
C ALA A 146 2.30 14.23 -0.87
N GLN A 147 3.18 13.54 -1.62
CA GLN A 147 3.92 12.39 -1.10
C GLN A 147 5.22 12.84 -0.41
N PRO A 148 5.75 12.04 0.54
CA PRO A 148 7.07 12.31 1.09
C PRO A 148 8.14 12.42 -0.01
N PRO A 149 9.16 13.27 0.17
CA PRO A 149 10.24 13.42 -0.80
C PRO A 149 11.11 12.15 -0.90
N ASP A 150 11.84 12.01 -2.00
CA ASP A 150 12.71 10.84 -2.21
C ASP A 150 13.74 10.66 -1.08
N SER A 151 14.20 11.75 -0.46
CA SER A 151 15.10 11.71 0.69
C SER A 151 14.53 10.97 1.90
N PHE A 152 13.20 11.05 2.11
CA PHE A 152 12.51 10.28 3.15
C PHE A 152 12.65 8.78 2.91
N TYR A 153 12.36 8.33 1.68
CA TYR A 153 12.46 6.90 1.34
C TYR A 153 13.89 6.40 1.37
N ARG A 154 14.86 7.22 0.92
CA ARG A 154 16.29 6.88 1.00
C ARG A 154 16.79 6.71 2.44
N ALA A 155 16.22 7.48 3.38
CA ALA A 155 16.56 7.37 4.80
C ALA A 155 15.88 6.20 5.51
N LYS A 156 14.69 5.78 5.05
CA LYS A 156 13.84 4.80 5.72
C LYS A 156 13.93 3.40 5.14
N CYS A 157 14.21 3.27 3.83
CA CYS A 157 14.19 1.98 3.15
C CYS A 157 15.58 1.35 3.12
N GLY A 158 15.65 0.05 3.37
CA GLY A 158 16.90 -0.70 3.28
C GLY A 158 17.39 -0.91 1.85
N TYR A 159 16.46 -0.87 0.87
CA TYR A 159 16.77 -1.05 -0.54
C TYR A 159 16.07 0.00 -1.40
N ILE A 160 16.79 0.47 -2.42
CA ILE A 160 16.28 1.44 -3.39
C ILE A 160 16.45 0.87 -4.80
N ILE A 161 15.38 0.86 -5.58
CA ILE A 161 15.43 0.61 -7.03
C ILE A 161 15.16 1.94 -7.76
N GLU A 162 16.13 2.37 -8.56
CA GLU A 162 16.01 3.57 -9.38
C GLU A 162 15.38 3.21 -10.74
N ASN A 163 14.14 3.61 -10.96
CA ASN A 163 13.45 3.36 -12.22
C ASN A 163 13.62 4.56 -13.18
N ASN A 164 14.86 4.81 -13.56
CA ASN A 164 15.28 5.92 -14.42
C ASN A 164 15.59 5.48 -15.86
N GLY A 165 15.60 4.18 -16.12
CA GLY A 165 15.96 3.57 -17.39
C GLY A 165 14.79 2.88 -18.09
N ASP A 166 15.12 1.96 -18.94
CA ASP A 166 14.20 1.08 -19.65
C ASP A 166 13.71 -0.08 -18.75
N LEU A 167 12.79 -0.86 -19.29
CA LEU A 167 12.18 -1.98 -18.58
C LEU A 167 13.19 -3.11 -18.30
N ASP A 168 14.14 -3.34 -19.23
CA ASP A 168 15.13 -4.42 -19.09
C ASP A 168 16.11 -4.11 -17.94
N THR A 169 16.51 -2.84 -17.80
CA THR A 169 17.29 -2.37 -16.66
C THR A 169 16.53 -2.55 -15.36
N LEU A 170 15.25 -2.16 -15.31
CA LEU A 170 14.42 -2.35 -14.13
C LEU A 170 14.29 -3.82 -13.74
N TYR A 171 14.12 -4.71 -14.71
CA TYR A 171 14.03 -6.15 -14.45
C TYR A 171 15.35 -6.72 -13.95
N ARG A 172 16.48 -6.36 -14.55
CA ARG A 172 17.81 -6.80 -14.10
C ARG A 172 18.06 -6.38 -12.64
N ASP A 173 17.77 -5.12 -12.30
CA ASP A 173 17.98 -4.60 -10.95
C ASP A 173 17.03 -5.26 -9.94
N THR A 174 15.79 -5.55 -10.36
CA THR A 174 14.81 -6.30 -9.57
C THR A 174 15.27 -7.74 -9.32
N ASP A 175 15.76 -8.42 -10.35
CA ASP A 175 16.28 -9.79 -10.25
C ASP A 175 17.48 -9.87 -9.29
N ALA A 176 18.41 -8.94 -9.41
CA ALA A 176 19.56 -8.84 -8.53
C ALA A 176 19.16 -8.64 -7.06
N LEU A 177 18.21 -7.72 -6.81
CA LEU A 177 17.68 -7.51 -5.47
C LEU A 177 16.97 -8.76 -4.93
N TYR A 178 16.15 -9.42 -5.76
CA TYR A 178 15.46 -10.64 -5.35
C TYR A 178 16.44 -11.73 -4.89
N GLN A 179 17.57 -11.92 -5.59
CA GLN A 179 18.62 -12.85 -5.19
C GLN A 179 19.28 -12.49 -3.85
N ILE A 180 19.34 -11.20 -3.51
CA ILE A 180 19.84 -10.73 -2.21
C ILE A 180 18.87 -11.09 -1.09
N LEU A 181 17.56 -10.87 -1.32
CA LEU A 181 16.51 -11.10 -0.33
C LEU A 181 16.29 -12.59 -0.02
N MET A 182 16.68 -13.48 -0.90
CA MET A 182 16.57 -14.94 -0.68
C MET A 182 17.72 -15.53 0.17
N LYS A 183 18.71 -14.72 0.54
CA LYS A 183 19.88 -15.17 1.36
C LYS A 183 19.62 -14.98 2.83
#